data_1a46e14abcfa7f27c9d91dffe12e5e6e
#
_entry.id   1a46e14abcfa7f27c9d91dffe12e5e6e
#
_cell.length_a   1.000
_cell.length_b   1.000
_cell.length_c   1.000
_cell.angle_alpha   90.00
_cell.angle_beta   90.00
_cell.angle_gamma   90.00
#
_symmetry.space_group_name_H-M   'P 1'
#
loop_
_entity.id
_entity.type
_entity.pdbx_description
1 polymer ?
#
loop_
_entity_poly.entity_id
_entity_poly.type
_entity_poly.pdbx_seq_one_letter_code
_entity_poly.pdbx_strand_id
1 'polypeptide(L)'
;MALALASTMVFPMAACGGSKDDGGSSDAGESKKEEKAEGGDTLSVSIWDTNQEPGINEILADFTKETGIKTKLTVVKWDEYWTMLEAGAQGGSLPDVFWMHSNESQRYMSNDMLLDLTDKIADSDLIDPANYPEDIWGLYTYDEKYYAVPKDVDTIALWYNKAMFDEAELAYPTADWTWDDVTEAAKKLTKEDGSQYGLAVRNDNNQAGYYNLVYDNGGYIINEDKTKSGWDDPKTIEAMEVLEGWIKDGVMPPIETMSENGEDVLFQSGKAAMVLQGSWMVAAYRDNEYTAENCDVVELPKSATTGRRASVYNGLGWAASANGKNTENAWKLIEYLGSEKAQKKQAELGVTMSAYKGTSDAWANSADFNLQAYLNMMDDMEIRPYSKSTVTWENEDNEILKSVYMGEKSMADACKEMADQMNEKLAEE
;
A
#
# COMPACT_ATOMS: atom_id res chain seq x y z
N MET A 1 36.07 43.67 6.75
CA MET A 1 37.45 43.17 6.72
C MET A 1 37.36 41.72 6.27
N ALA A 2 37.81 41.49 5.03
CA ALA A 2 37.81 40.22 4.36
C ALA A 2 38.91 39.30 4.88
N LEU A 3 38.69 37.96 4.82
CA LEU A 3 39.78 37.04 4.46
C LEU A 3 39.17 35.75 3.91
N ALA A 4 39.37 35.58 2.60
CA ALA A 4 39.16 34.34 1.88
C ALA A 4 40.41 33.46 2.03
N LEU A 5 40.21 32.14 2.19
CA LEU A 5 41.29 31.16 1.97
C LEU A 5 40.77 30.10 0.98
N ALA A 6 41.31 30.21 -0.24
CA ALA A 6 41.23 29.18 -1.26
C ALA A 6 42.39 28.21 -1.07
N SER A 7 42.12 26.91 -1.02
CA SER A 7 43.15 25.86 -1.08
C SER A 7 42.96 25.06 -2.38
N THR A 8 43.86 25.29 -3.30
CA THR A 8 44.07 24.50 -4.52
C THR A 8 44.91 23.27 -4.21
N MET A 9 44.43 22.06 -4.53
CA MET A 9 45.26 20.86 -4.59
C MET A 9 45.55 20.51 -6.03
N VAL A 10 46.83 20.50 -6.33
CA VAL A 10 47.45 20.15 -7.62
C VAL A 10 47.79 18.64 -7.59
N PHE A 11 47.33 17.93 -8.63
CA PHE A 11 47.82 16.57 -8.93
C PHE A 11 49.06 16.64 -9.80
N PRO A 12 50.12 15.84 -9.56
CA PRO A 12 51.18 15.64 -10.56
C PRO A 12 50.93 14.37 -11.37
N MET A 13 50.88 14.52 -12.69
CA MET A 13 51.20 13.47 -13.65
C MET A 13 52.69 13.14 -13.64
N ALA A 14 52.97 11.84 -13.65
CA ALA A 14 54.29 11.37 -14.05
C ALA A 14 54.15 10.28 -15.12
N ALA A 15 54.58 10.58 -16.33
CA ALA A 15 54.82 9.66 -17.41
C ALA A 15 56.33 9.37 -17.49
N CYS A 16 56.66 8.16 -17.98
CA CYS A 16 57.85 7.70 -18.67
C CYS A 16 58.15 6.26 -18.25
N GLY A 17 58.32 5.25 -19.07
CA GLY A 17 58.88 5.14 -20.37
C GLY A 17 59.94 4.03 -20.38
N GLY A 18 59.68 2.92 -21.12
CA GLY A 18 60.60 2.17 -21.98
C GLY A 18 61.66 1.21 -21.36
N SER A 19 61.56 -0.05 -21.70
CA SER A 19 62.49 -0.86 -22.49
C SER A 19 62.60 -2.32 -22.06
N LYS A 20 62.32 -3.21 -22.97
CA LYS A 20 62.90 -4.52 -23.36
C LYS A 20 63.90 -5.22 -22.45
N ASP A 21 63.72 -6.50 -22.18
CA ASP A 21 64.14 -7.66 -22.98
C ASP A 21 63.90 -9.00 -22.27
N ASP A 22 63.53 -9.97 -23.13
CA ASP A 22 63.80 -11.39 -23.17
C ASP A 22 63.61 -12.34 -21.96
N GLY A 23 62.93 -13.45 -22.31
CA GLY A 23 63.26 -14.78 -21.79
C GLY A 23 62.16 -15.68 -21.28
N GLY A 24 61.49 -16.36 -22.17
CA GLY A 24 61.25 -17.79 -22.11
C GLY A 24 60.37 -18.47 -21.09
N SER A 25 59.46 -19.24 -21.67
CA SER A 25 58.92 -20.55 -21.24
C SER A 25 57.50 -20.60 -20.64
N SER A 26 56.63 -21.07 -21.50
CA SER A 26 55.46 -21.97 -21.28
C SER A 26 55.06 -22.31 -19.85
N ASP A 27 53.82 -21.96 -19.52
CA ASP A 27 52.92 -22.95 -18.96
C ASP A 27 51.46 -22.60 -19.27
N ALA A 28 50.68 -23.64 -19.58
CA ALA A 28 49.33 -23.57 -20.03
C ALA A 28 48.40 -23.27 -18.82
N GLY A 29 47.90 -22.03 -18.74
CA GLY A 29 46.78 -21.66 -17.86
C GLY A 29 45.51 -21.60 -18.67
N GLU A 30 44.57 -22.49 -18.36
CA GLU A 30 43.21 -22.51 -18.85
C GLU A 30 42.58 -21.12 -18.82
N SER A 31 42.35 -20.58 -20.01
CA SER A 31 41.45 -19.46 -20.14
C SER A 31 40.03 -19.95 -19.82
N LYS A 32 39.54 -19.65 -18.61
CA LYS A 32 38.11 -19.64 -18.34
C LYS A 32 37.49 -18.76 -19.43
N LYS A 33 36.81 -19.39 -20.38
CA LYS A 33 35.82 -18.72 -21.22
C LYS A 33 34.82 -18.10 -20.23
N GLU A 34 34.83 -16.79 -20.08
CA GLU A 34 33.68 -16.05 -19.68
C GLU A 34 32.59 -16.45 -20.69
N GLU A 35 31.64 -17.28 -20.28
CA GLU A 35 30.38 -17.44 -20.99
C GLU A 35 29.79 -16.03 -21.07
N LYS A 36 29.85 -15.45 -22.28
CA LYS A 36 28.96 -14.38 -22.64
C LYS A 36 27.55 -14.91 -22.37
N ALA A 37 26.94 -14.44 -21.27
CA ALA A 37 25.53 -14.59 -21.07
C ALA A 37 24.86 -14.08 -22.35
N GLU A 38 24.20 -14.98 -23.07
CA GLU A 38 23.27 -14.59 -24.13
C GLU A 38 22.29 -13.62 -23.47
N GLY A 39 22.29 -12.36 -23.93
CA GLY A 39 21.44 -11.30 -23.44
C GLY A 39 19.99 -11.55 -23.85
N GLY A 40 19.30 -12.39 -23.14
CA GLY A 40 17.86 -12.31 -23.00
C GLY A 40 17.59 -11.21 -21.97
N ASP A 41 16.87 -10.16 -22.40
CA ASP A 41 16.58 -9.01 -21.55
C ASP A 41 15.87 -9.48 -20.29
N THR A 42 16.53 -9.29 -19.13
CA THR A 42 15.95 -9.59 -17.82
C THR A 42 14.92 -8.50 -17.51
N LEU A 43 13.67 -8.86 -17.25
CA LEU A 43 12.63 -7.92 -16.85
C LEU A 43 12.94 -7.34 -15.46
N SER A 44 12.93 -6.03 -15.35
CA SER A 44 12.94 -5.31 -14.09
C SER A 44 11.54 -5.28 -13.50
N VAL A 45 11.41 -5.73 -12.24
CA VAL A 45 10.14 -5.73 -11.49
C VAL A 45 10.32 -4.88 -10.24
N SER A 46 9.39 -3.95 -9.97
CA SER A 46 9.45 -3.11 -8.77
C SER A 46 8.20 -3.20 -7.92
N ILE A 47 8.41 -3.33 -6.61
CA ILE A 47 7.38 -3.35 -5.57
C ILE A 47 7.84 -2.50 -4.38
N TRP A 48 6.96 -2.24 -3.39
CA TRP A 48 7.34 -1.46 -2.20
C TRP A 48 7.30 -2.22 -0.87
N ASP A 49 6.73 -3.42 -0.82
CA ASP A 49 6.54 -4.15 0.43
C ASP A 49 7.55 -5.29 0.59
N THR A 50 8.44 -5.15 1.57
CA THR A 50 9.45 -6.16 1.90
C THR A 50 8.86 -7.45 2.47
N ASN A 51 7.67 -7.38 3.09
CA ASN A 51 7.03 -8.57 3.67
C ASN A 51 6.47 -9.49 2.58
N GLN A 52 6.12 -8.94 1.41
CA GLN A 52 5.64 -9.68 0.26
C GLN A 52 6.77 -10.20 -0.65
N GLU A 53 7.99 -9.67 -0.50
CA GLU A 53 9.13 -10.00 -1.35
C GLU A 53 9.40 -11.51 -1.47
N PRO A 54 9.42 -12.30 -0.38
CA PRO A 54 9.71 -13.74 -0.49
C PRO A 54 8.72 -14.48 -1.36
N GLY A 55 7.42 -14.25 -1.18
CA GLY A 55 6.36 -14.89 -1.96
C GLY A 55 6.35 -14.44 -3.42
N ILE A 56 6.55 -13.14 -3.67
CA ILE A 56 6.66 -12.62 -5.04
C ILE A 56 7.87 -13.22 -5.76
N ASN A 57 9.04 -13.33 -5.10
CA ASN A 57 10.21 -13.98 -5.68
C ASN A 57 9.94 -15.44 -6.07
N GLU A 58 9.18 -16.19 -5.27
CA GLU A 58 8.81 -17.56 -5.59
C GLU A 58 7.91 -17.65 -6.83
N ILE A 59 6.92 -16.76 -6.93
CA ILE A 59 6.04 -16.68 -8.12
C ILE A 59 6.83 -16.30 -9.38
N LEU A 60 7.76 -15.34 -9.27
CA LEU A 60 8.64 -14.93 -10.37
C LEU A 60 9.61 -16.05 -10.80
N ALA A 61 10.06 -16.88 -9.86
CA ALA A 61 10.88 -18.05 -10.17
C ALA A 61 10.10 -19.09 -10.96
N ASP A 62 8.83 -19.33 -10.63
CA ASP A 62 7.96 -20.22 -11.40
C ASP A 62 7.71 -19.68 -12.81
N PHE A 63 7.45 -18.39 -12.96
CA PHE A 63 7.35 -17.74 -14.27
C PHE A 63 8.62 -17.94 -15.11
N THR A 64 9.80 -17.69 -14.51
CA THR A 64 11.08 -17.88 -15.20
C THR A 64 11.29 -19.34 -15.62
N LYS A 65 10.91 -20.29 -14.77
CA LYS A 65 11.00 -21.73 -15.07
C LYS A 65 10.09 -22.15 -16.23
N GLU A 66 8.89 -21.56 -16.33
CA GLU A 66 7.92 -21.91 -17.36
C GLU A 66 8.22 -21.26 -18.72
N THR A 67 8.69 -20.01 -18.69
CA THR A 67 8.84 -19.20 -19.91
C THR A 67 10.29 -19.05 -20.39
N GLY A 68 11.27 -19.26 -19.51
CA GLY A 68 12.68 -18.95 -19.75
C GLY A 68 13.01 -17.44 -19.65
N ILE A 69 12.01 -16.57 -19.44
CA ILE A 69 12.19 -15.12 -19.27
C ILE A 69 12.69 -14.86 -17.85
N LYS A 70 13.82 -14.20 -17.72
CA LYS A 70 14.39 -13.85 -16.41
C LYS A 70 13.74 -12.59 -15.85
N THR A 71 13.63 -12.54 -14.54
CA THR A 71 13.12 -11.38 -13.80
C THR A 71 14.12 -10.93 -12.75
N LYS A 72 14.12 -9.65 -12.41
CA LYS A 72 14.88 -9.07 -11.31
C LYS A 72 13.93 -8.20 -10.47
N LEU A 73 13.59 -8.68 -9.29
CA LEU A 73 12.79 -7.92 -8.34
C LEU A 73 13.65 -6.87 -7.62
N THR A 74 13.09 -5.69 -7.43
CA THR A 74 13.62 -4.61 -6.60
C THR A 74 12.51 -4.14 -5.67
N VAL A 75 12.82 -4.09 -4.38
CA VAL A 75 11.90 -3.55 -3.37
C VAL A 75 12.37 -2.17 -2.97
N VAL A 76 11.50 -1.17 -3.08
CA VAL A 76 11.77 0.23 -2.76
C VAL A 76 10.70 0.70 -1.78
N LYS A 77 11.08 1.34 -0.68
CA LYS A 77 10.11 1.83 0.30
C LYS A 77 9.09 2.79 -0.33
N TRP A 78 7.89 2.86 0.22
CA TRP A 78 6.75 3.59 -0.31
C TRP A 78 7.08 4.99 -0.84
N ASP A 79 7.65 5.89 -0.02
CA ASP A 79 7.93 7.27 -0.43
C ASP A 79 9.01 7.37 -1.52
N GLU A 80 10.04 6.53 -1.41
CA GLU A 80 11.13 6.44 -2.39
C GLU A 80 10.64 5.79 -3.70
N TYR A 81 9.66 4.89 -3.61
CA TYR A 81 9.07 4.20 -4.76
C TYR A 81 8.41 5.19 -5.71
N TRP A 82 7.55 6.06 -5.22
CA TRP A 82 6.89 7.07 -6.04
C TRP A 82 7.86 8.10 -6.59
N THR A 83 8.86 8.51 -5.79
CA THR A 83 9.96 9.37 -6.26
C THR A 83 10.75 8.72 -7.41
N MET A 84 11.04 7.43 -7.31
CA MET A 84 11.71 6.65 -8.36
C MET A 84 10.85 6.54 -9.61
N LEU A 85 9.57 6.21 -9.48
CA LEU A 85 8.65 6.10 -10.62
C LEU A 85 8.47 7.45 -11.32
N GLU A 86 8.33 8.55 -10.59
CA GLU A 86 8.20 9.89 -11.15
C GLU A 86 9.44 10.28 -11.97
N ALA A 87 10.64 10.07 -11.41
CA ALA A 87 11.89 10.29 -12.12
C ALA A 87 12.03 9.38 -13.36
N GLY A 88 11.60 8.11 -13.22
CA GLY A 88 11.59 7.14 -14.31
C GLY A 88 10.62 7.51 -15.43
N ALA A 89 9.44 8.02 -15.11
CA ALA A 89 8.45 8.48 -16.07
C ALA A 89 8.98 9.66 -16.90
N GLN A 90 9.59 10.65 -16.23
CA GLN A 90 10.21 11.81 -16.90
C GLN A 90 11.43 11.42 -17.74
N GLY A 91 12.22 10.46 -17.27
CA GLY A 91 13.46 9.99 -17.91
C GLY A 91 13.28 8.87 -18.93
N GLY A 92 12.07 8.33 -19.11
CA GLY A 92 11.81 7.17 -19.97
C GLY A 92 12.48 5.88 -19.47
N SER A 93 12.62 5.71 -18.15
CA SER A 93 13.31 4.60 -17.51
C SER A 93 12.51 3.97 -16.37
N LEU A 94 11.18 3.89 -16.52
CA LEU A 94 10.34 3.10 -15.63
C LEU A 94 10.75 1.62 -15.64
N PRO A 95 10.54 0.87 -14.54
CA PRO A 95 10.66 -0.59 -14.55
C PRO A 95 9.78 -1.22 -15.64
N ASP A 96 10.14 -2.42 -16.11
CA ASP A 96 9.34 -3.12 -17.13
C ASP A 96 7.95 -3.50 -16.60
N VAL A 97 7.89 -3.99 -15.34
CA VAL A 97 6.65 -4.32 -14.63
C VAL A 97 6.73 -3.78 -13.21
N PHE A 98 5.66 -3.20 -12.71
CA PHE A 98 5.65 -2.59 -11.40
C PHE A 98 4.24 -2.54 -10.79
N TRP A 99 4.18 -2.42 -9.45
CA TRP A 99 2.92 -2.21 -8.77
C TRP A 99 2.38 -0.81 -9.04
N MET A 100 1.10 -0.73 -9.33
CA MET A 100 0.36 0.52 -9.39
C MET A 100 -0.69 0.55 -8.28
N HIS A 101 -0.81 1.69 -7.62
CA HIS A 101 -1.80 1.95 -6.59
C HIS A 101 -2.90 2.89 -7.12
N SER A 102 -4.12 2.74 -6.60
CA SER A 102 -5.30 3.49 -7.06
C SER A 102 -5.17 5.01 -6.93
N ASN A 103 -4.44 5.50 -5.92
CA ASN A 103 -4.25 6.94 -5.71
C ASN A 103 -3.44 7.62 -6.81
N GLU A 104 -2.58 6.87 -7.50
CA GLU A 104 -1.72 7.37 -8.58
C GLU A 104 -2.20 6.94 -9.97
N SER A 105 -3.00 5.88 -10.06
CA SER A 105 -3.34 5.22 -11.33
C SER A 105 -3.93 6.18 -12.36
N GLN A 106 -4.92 6.99 -11.99
CA GLN A 106 -5.59 7.92 -12.91
C GLN A 106 -4.62 8.97 -13.48
N ARG A 107 -3.71 9.48 -12.65
CA ARG A 107 -2.65 10.42 -13.07
C ARG A 107 -1.69 9.77 -14.08
N TYR A 108 -1.24 8.54 -13.81
CA TYR A 108 -0.33 7.83 -14.70
C TYR A 108 -0.99 7.45 -16.02
N MET A 109 -2.24 7.00 -15.99
CA MET A 109 -3.01 6.65 -17.19
C MET A 109 -3.29 7.87 -18.06
N SER A 110 -3.77 8.96 -17.48
CA SER A 110 -4.12 10.19 -18.22
C SER A 110 -2.91 10.92 -18.82
N ASN A 111 -1.68 10.60 -18.39
CA ASN A 111 -0.44 11.14 -18.91
C ASN A 111 0.35 10.15 -19.79
N ASP A 112 -0.29 9.10 -20.32
CA ASP A 112 0.29 8.10 -21.22
C ASP A 112 1.58 7.43 -20.67
N MET A 113 1.68 7.27 -19.35
CA MET A 113 2.86 6.67 -18.70
C MET A 113 2.78 5.14 -18.66
N LEU A 114 1.57 4.58 -18.67
CA LEU A 114 1.33 3.15 -18.60
C LEU A 114 1.04 2.54 -19.98
N LEU A 115 1.45 1.30 -20.16
CA LEU A 115 1.15 0.51 -21.36
C LEU A 115 -0.35 0.21 -21.43
N ASP A 116 -0.97 0.53 -22.55
CA ASP A 116 -2.34 0.09 -22.86
C ASP A 116 -2.36 -1.43 -23.04
N LEU A 117 -3.10 -2.11 -22.17
CA LEU A 117 -3.22 -3.58 -22.14
C LEU A 117 -4.53 -4.07 -22.77
N THR A 118 -5.38 -3.19 -23.28
CA THR A 118 -6.76 -3.52 -23.72
C THR A 118 -6.80 -4.65 -24.73
N ASP A 119 -6.07 -4.51 -25.84
CA ASP A 119 -6.05 -5.56 -26.87
C ASP A 119 -5.40 -6.85 -26.37
N LYS A 120 -4.37 -6.73 -25.52
CA LYS A 120 -3.66 -7.88 -24.93
C LYS A 120 -4.56 -8.67 -23.99
N ILE A 121 -5.39 -7.98 -23.20
CA ILE A 121 -6.39 -8.61 -22.32
C ILE A 121 -7.48 -9.28 -23.14
N ALA A 122 -7.96 -8.60 -24.20
CA ALA A 122 -8.98 -9.16 -25.08
C ALA A 122 -8.55 -10.45 -25.81
N ASP A 123 -7.26 -10.56 -26.10
CA ASP A 123 -6.66 -11.72 -26.79
C ASP A 123 -6.11 -12.79 -25.81
N SER A 124 -6.23 -12.58 -24.50
CA SER A 124 -5.66 -13.46 -23.48
C SER A 124 -6.59 -14.66 -23.18
N ASP A 125 -6.01 -15.84 -23.12
CA ASP A 125 -6.68 -17.05 -22.60
C ASP A 125 -6.59 -17.17 -21.07
N LEU A 126 -5.79 -16.32 -20.38
CA LEU A 126 -5.54 -16.40 -18.95
C LEU A 126 -6.23 -15.29 -18.15
N ILE A 127 -6.52 -14.16 -18.77
CA ILE A 127 -7.13 -12.99 -18.15
C ILE A 127 -8.54 -12.78 -18.70
N ASP A 128 -9.53 -13.02 -17.86
CA ASP A 128 -10.92 -12.63 -18.12
C ASP A 128 -11.33 -11.63 -17.03
N PRO A 129 -11.63 -10.36 -17.36
CA PRO A 129 -12.08 -9.36 -16.40
C PRO A 129 -13.24 -9.81 -15.50
N ALA A 130 -14.12 -10.70 -15.98
CA ALA A 130 -15.23 -11.23 -15.19
C ALA A 130 -14.79 -12.04 -13.95
N ASN A 131 -13.55 -12.51 -13.92
CA ASN A 131 -12.98 -13.28 -12.81
C ASN A 131 -12.42 -12.38 -11.68
N TYR A 132 -12.56 -11.05 -11.79
CA TYR A 132 -12.06 -10.10 -10.80
C TYR A 132 -13.20 -9.17 -10.33
N PRO A 133 -13.06 -8.45 -9.20
CA PRO A 133 -14.01 -7.41 -8.82
C PRO A 133 -14.01 -6.28 -9.86
N GLU A 134 -15.20 -5.88 -10.32
CA GLU A 134 -15.37 -4.85 -11.35
C GLU A 134 -14.77 -3.50 -10.92
N ASP A 135 -14.96 -3.13 -9.65
CA ASP A 135 -14.48 -1.86 -9.11
C ASP A 135 -12.95 -1.79 -9.10
N ILE A 136 -12.25 -2.91 -8.84
CA ILE A 136 -10.79 -2.97 -8.91
C ILE A 136 -10.30 -2.78 -10.35
N TRP A 137 -11.00 -3.34 -11.35
CA TRP A 137 -10.73 -3.00 -12.74
C TRP A 137 -10.93 -1.53 -13.03
N GLY A 138 -11.98 -0.92 -12.44
CA GLY A 138 -12.28 0.51 -12.57
C GLY A 138 -11.13 1.41 -12.11
N LEU A 139 -10.37 1.01 -11.08
CA LEU A 139 -9.18 1.74 -10.61
C LEU A 139 -8.09 1.88 -11.67
N TYR A 140 -8.02 0.92 -12.60
CA TYR A 140 -6.99 0.80 -13.64
C TYR A 140 -7.54 0.95 -15.05
N THR A 141 -8.76 1.52 -15.14
CA THR A 141 -9.43 1.84 -16.39
C THR A 141 -9.47 3.36 -16.59
N TYR A 142 -9.08 3.81 -17.76
CA TYR A 142 -9.15 5.20 -18.17
C TYR A 142 -9.51 5.27 -19.65
N ASP A 143 -10.49 6.10 -20.01
CA ASP A 143 -10.97 6.28 -21.39
C ASP A 143 -11.27 4.92 -22.08
N GLU A 144 -12.04 4.06 -21.37
CA GLU A 144 -12.43 2.72 -21.80
C GLU A 144 -11.27 1.73 -22.06
N LYS A 145 -10.05 2.03 -21.58
CA LYS A 145 -8.85 1.22 -21.74
C LYS A 145 -8.34 0.69 -20.42
N TYR A 146 -7.74 -0.49 -20.46
CA TYR A 146 -7.12 -1.15 -19.31
C TYR A 146 -5.61 -0.93 -19.29
N TYR A 147 -5.07 -0.56 -18.13
CA TYR A 147 -3.64 -0.24 -17.97
C TYR A 147 -2.92 -1.07 -16.92
N ALA A 148 -3.64 -1.85 -16.14
CA ALA A 148 -3.05 -2.82 -15.23
C ALA A 148 -3.98 -4.02 -15.06
N VAL A 149 -3.42 -5.17 -14.63
CA VAL A 149 -4.17 -6.36 -14.24
C VAL A 149 -4.21 -6.40 -12.71
N PRO A 150 -5.40 -6.54 -12.08
CA PRO A 150 -5.53 -6.59 -10.63
C PRO A 150 -4.67 -7.69 -10.00
N LYS A 151 -3.91 -7.32 -8.98
CA LYS A 151 -3.02 -8.21 -8.22
C LYS A 151 -3.72 -8.81 -7.01
N ASP A 152 -4.38 -7.98 -6.24
CA ASP A 152 -4.99 -8.32 -4.96
C ASP A 152 -6.28 -7.53 -4.73
N VAL A 153 -6.92 -7.89 -3.67
CA VAL A 153 -8.01 -7.17 -3.03
C VAL A 153 -7.61 -7.06 -1.56
N ASP A 154 -7.81 -5.92 -0.97
CA ASP A 154 -7.60 -5.74 0.47
C ASP A 154 -8.89 -5.27 1.15
N THR A 155 -9.08 -5.64 2.38
CA THR A 155 -10.12 -5.11 3.27
C THR A 155 -9.49 -4.70 4.59
N ILE A 156 -10.23 -3.96 5.40
CA ILE A 156 -9.76 -3.43 6.68
C ILE A 156 -10.43 -4.19 7.81
N ALA A 157 -9.68 -4.39 8.90
CA ALA A 157 -10.18 -5.05 10.11
C ALA A 157 -9.61 -4.40 11.37
N LEU A 158 -10.21 -4.69 12.52
CA LEU A 158 -9.77 -4.23 13.82
C LEU A 158 -8.81 -5.25 14.44
N TRP A 159 -7.55 -4.88 14.59
CA TRP A 159 -6.55 -5.63 15.35
C TRP A 159 -6.61 -5.26 16.82
N TYR A 160 -6.43 -6.24 17.70
CA TYR A 160 -6.41 -6.03 19.13
C TYR A 160 -5.38 -6.90 19.83
N ASN A 161 -4.88 -6.41 20.95
CA ASN A 161 -3.87 -7.06 21.77
C ASN A 161 -4.55 -7.83 22.91
N LYS A 162 -4.62 -9.16 22.79
CA LYS A 162 -5.24 -10.05 23.80
C LYS A 162 -4.67 -9.87 25.20
N ALA A 163 -3.34 -9.76 25.31
CA ALA A 163 -2.68 -9.62 26.61
C ALA A 163 -3.08 -8.34 27.34
N MET A 164 -3.27 -7.22 26.60
CA MET A 164 -3.71 -5.96 27.21
C MET A 164 -5.19 -6.00 27.62
N PHE A 165 -6.03 -6.66 26.83
CA PHE A 165 -7.44 -6.90 27.19
C PHE A 165 -7.56 -7.78 28.44
N ASP A 166 -6.76 -8.85 28.54
CA ASP A 166 -6.72 -9.74 29.69
C ASP A 166 -6.24 -9.00 30.94
N GLU A 167 -5.16 -8.19 30.85
CA GLU A 167 -4.67 -7.36 31.96
C GLU A 167 -5.73 -6.39 32.48
N ALA A 168 -6.54 -5.84 31.58
CA ALA A 168 -7.62 -4.91 31.91
C ALA A 168 -8.94 -5.62 32.29
N GLU A 169 -8.99 -6.94 32.31
CA GLU A 169 -10.20 -7.76 32.53
C GLU A 169 -11.34 -7.38 31.58
N LEU A 170 -11.03 -7.06 30.32
CA LEU A 170 -11.98 -6.72 29.28
C LEU A 170 -12.26 -7.92 28.37
N ALA A 171 -13.52 -8.05 27.94
CA ALA A 171 -13.86 -8.99 26.88
C ALA A 171 -13.23 -8.56 25.55
N TYR A 172 -12.79 -9.52 24.75
CA TYR A 172 -12.23 -9.26 23.42
C TYR A 172 -13.28 -8.67 22.48
N PRO A 173 -12.86 -7.87 21.49
CA PRO A 173 -13.74 -7.38 20.44
C PRO A 173 -14.44 -8.52 19.70
N THR A 174 -15.66 -8.27 19.27
CA THR A 174 -16.45 -9.20 18.44
C THR A 174 -17.00 -8.50 17.22
N ALA A 175 -17.47 -9.26 16.24
CA ALA A 175 -18.13 -8.74 15.04
C ALA A 175 -19.38 -7.88 15.33
N ASP A 176 -19.91 -7.89 16.54
CA ASP A 176 -21.06 -7.09 16.95
C ASP A 176 -20.69 -5.76 17.60
N TRP A 177 -19.39 -5.48 17.78
CA TRP A 177 -18.95 -4.21 18.33
C TRP A 177 -19.34 -3.03 17.44
N THR A 178 -19.57 -1.92 18.12
CA THR A 178 -19.76 -0.59 17.52
C THR A 178 -18.53 0.30 17.78
N TRP A 179 -18.46 1.44 17.11
CA TRP A 179 -17.41 2.43 17.38
C TRP A 179 -17.47 3.00 18.82
N ASP A 180 -18.66 2.97 19.44
CA ASP A 180 -18.81 3.31 20.86
C ASP A 180 -18.11 2.28 21.76
N ASP A 181 -18.20 0.98 21.43
CA ASP A 181 -17.51 -0.09 22.17
C ASP A 181 -15.98 0.06 22.04
N VAL A 182 -15.48 0.41 20.85
CA VAL A 182 -14.05 0.70 20.63
C VAL A 182 -13.62 1.89 21.49
N THR A 183 -14.39 2.96 21.52
CA THR A 183 -14.11 4.16 22.30
C THR A 183 -14.03 3.85 23.81
N GLU A 184 -15.00 3.10 24.32
CA GLU A 184 -15.03 2.71 25.75
C GLU A 184 -13.89 1.75 26.12
N ALA A 185 -13.54 0.82 25.23
CA ALA A 185 -12.39 -0.06 25.42
C ALA A 185 -11.08 0.73 25.38
N ALA A 186 -10.93 1.65 24.41
CA ALA A 186 -9.74 2.48 24.27
C ALA A 186 -9.48 3.33 25.53
N LYS A 187 -10.53 3.91 26.13
CA LYS A 187 -10.43 4.65 27.40
C LYS A 187 -9.88 3.78 28.53
N LYS A 188 -10.35 2.54 28.64
CA LYS A 188 -9.93 1.61 29.70
C LYS A 188 -8.52 1.04 29.49
N LEU A 189 -8.11 0.93 28.24
CA LEU A 189 -6.81 0.39 27.84
C LEU A 189 -5.70 1.44 27.81
N THR A 190 -6.04 2.72 27.87
CA THR A 190 -5.06 3.81 27.89
C THR A 190 -4.51 4.00 29.31
N LYS A 191 -3.18 4.00 29.47
CA LYS A 191 -2.50 4.27 30.73
C LYS A 191 -2.11 5.76 30.83
N GLU A 192 -2.41 6.37 31.97
CA GLU A 192 -2.17 7.80 32.21
C GLU A 192 -0.69 8.21 32.05
N ASP A 193 0.24 7.27 32.23
CA ASP A 193 1.68 7.53 32.11
C ASP A 193 2.20 7.52 30.66
N GLY A 194 1.31 7.29 29.68
CA GLY A 194 1.66 7.23 28.26
C GLY A 194 2.44 5.99 27.84
N SER A 195 2.52 4.97 28.71
CA SER A 195 3.19 3.70 28.37
C SER A 195 2.38 2.83 27.42
N GLN A 196 1.05 3.04 27.37
CA GLN A 196 0.09 2.30 26.55
C GLN A 196 -1.07 3.20 26.14
N TYR A 197 -1.46 3.09 24.87
CA TYR A 197 -2.62 3.75 24.30
C TYR A 197 -3.67 2.73 23.88
N GLY A 198 -4.94 3.09 24.03
CA GLY A 198 -6.04 2.18 23.72
C GLY A 198 -6.23 1.97 22.22
N LEU A 199 -5.94 2.99 21.41
CA LEU A 199 -6.10 2.96 19.96
C LEU A 199 -4.99 3.80 19.31
N ALA A 200 -4.61 3.47 18.08
CA ALA A 200 -3.76 4.34 17.26
C ALA A 200 -4.33 4.44 15.84
N VAL A 201 -4.63 5.68 15.42
CA VAL A 201 -5.06 6.03 14.06
C VAL A 201 -4.33 7.31 13.66
N ARG A 202 -3.46 7.22 12.67
CA ARG A 202 -2.65 8.34 12.20
C ARG A 202 -3.45 9.22 11.23
N ASN A 203 -3.10 10.52 11.14
CA ASN A 203 -3.80 11.50 10.31
C ASN A 203 -3.75 11.22 8.79
N ASP A 204 -2.77 10.46 8.33
CA ASP A 204 -2.57 10.08 6.93
C ASP A 204 -2.98 8.62 6.64
N ASN A 205 -3.45 7.88 7.64
CA ASN A 205 -4.00 6.54 7.46
C ASN A 205 -5.51 6.63 7.14
N ASN A 206 -5.81 7.08 5.92
CA ASN A 206 -7.18 7.30 5.46
C ASN A 206 -7.93 5.98 5.20
N GLN A 207 -7.41 5.12 4.31
CA GLN A 207 -8.07 3.87 3.92
C GLN A 207 -8.26 2.91 5.09
N ALA A 208 -7.19 2.59 5.84
CA ALA A 208 -7.32 1.70 6.98
C ALA A 208 -7.97 2.37 8.20
N GLY A 209 -7.88 3.70 8.30
CA GLY A 209 -8.39 4.47 9.42
C GLY A 209 -9.79 5.05 9.17
N TYR A 210 -9.85 6.37 9.04
CA TYR A 210 -11.07 7.15 9.20
C TYR A 210 -12.04 7.11 8.02
N TYR A 211 -11.67 6.70 6.82
CA TYR A 211 -12.65 6.52 5.74
C TYR A 211 -13.72 5.50 6.10
N ASN A 212 -13.36 4.47 6.85
CA ASN A 212 -14.33 3.47 7.30
C ASN A 212 -15.41 4.09 8.21
N LEU A 213 -15.02 4.97 9.13
CA LEU A 213 -15.97 5.73 9.97
C LEU A 213 -16.97 6.53 9.12
N VAL A 214 -16.47 7.19 8.07
CA VAL A 214 -17.28 8.03 7.19
C VAL A 214 -18.35 7.20 6.46
N TYR A 215 -17.92 6.11 5.81
CA TYR A 215 -18.85 5.26 5.07
C TYR A 215 -19.81 4.48 5.98
N ASP A 216 -19.38 4.06 7.17
CA ASP A 216 -20.24 3.44 8.18
C ASP A 216 -21.39 4.36 8.60
N ASN A 217 -21.10 5.64 8.77
CA ASN A 217 -22.08 6.64 9.16
C ASN A 217 -22.97 7.10 8.00
N GLY A 218 -22.70 6.58 6.78
CA GLY A 218 -23.43 6.91 5.55
C GLY A 218 -23.05 8.26 4.96
N GLY A 219 -21.85 8.78 5.33
CA GLY A 219 -21.15 9.85 4.64
C GLY A 219 -20.43 9.34 3.39
N TYR A 220 -19.64 10.19 2.76
CA TYR A 220 -18.81 9.86 1.60
C TYR A 220 -17.63 10.84 1.48
N ILE A 221 -16.58 10.45 0.76
CA ILE A 221 -15.40 11.29 0.53
C ILE A 221 -15.51 12.04 -0.81
N ILE A 222 -15.93 11.35 -1.84
CA ILE A 222 -16.16 11.90 -3.18
C ILE A 222 -17.48 11.35 -3.72
N ASN A 223 -18.22 12.16 -4.44
CA ASN A 223 -19.48 11.71 -5.07
C ASN A 223 -19.19 10.73 -6.23
N GLU A 224 -20.22 10.00 -6.65
CA GLU A 224 -20.14 8.98 -7.70
C GLU A 224 -19.56 9.53 -9.01
N ASP A 225 -19.97 10.76 -9.40
CA ASP A 225 -19.51 11.42 -10.61
C ASP A 225 -18.09 12.01 -10.47
N LYS A 226 -17.46 11.92 -9.29
CA LYS A 226 -16.12 12.48 -8.97
C LYS A 226 -15.98 13.97 -9.22
N THR A 227 -17.08 14.70 -9.06
CA THR A 227 -17.14 16.16 -9.31
C THR A 227 -17.28 16.98 -8.05
N LYS A 228 -17.51 16.32 -6.89
CA LYS A 228 -17.76 17.00 -5.62
C LYS A 228 -17.22 16.22 -4.44
N SER A 229 -16.55 16.93 -3.55
CA SER A 229 -16.15 16.43 -2.23
C SER A 229 -17.35 16.15 -1.33
N GLY A 230 -17.24 15.12 -0.52
CA GLY A 230 -18.21 14.79 0.54
C GLY A 230 -17.74 15.19 1.93
N TRP A 231 -16.60 15.85 2.06
CA TRP A 231 -16.08 16.26 3.37
C TRP A 231 -17.02 17.20 4.12
N ASP A 232 -17.77 18.07 3.42
CA ASP A 232 -18.75 19.00 4.01
C ASP A 232 -20.14 18.37 4.27
N ASP A 233 -20.33 17.08 3.95
CA ASP A 233 -21.56 16.37 4.26
C ASP A 233 -21.73 16.22 5.78
N PRO A 234 -22.94 16.52 6.34
CA PRO A 234 -23.15 16.42 7.79
C PRO A 234 -22.84 15.04 8.38
N LYS A 235 -23.08 13.95 7.66
CA LYS A 235 -22.78 12.59 8.14
C LYS A 235 -21.28 12.29 8.13
N THR A 236 -20.54 12.85 7.16
CA THR A 236 -19.09 12.78 7.13
C THR A 236 -18.49 13.52 8.32
N ILE A 237 -18.96 14.75 8.59
CA ILE A 237 -18.51 15.53 9.75
C ILE A 237 -18.80 14.78 11.06
N GLU A 238 -20.03 14.26 11.23
CA GLU A 238 -20.41 13.48 12.42
C GLU A 238 -19.49 12.26 12.63
N ALA A 239 -19.17 11.53 11.56
CA ALA A 239 -18.23 10.41 11.62
C ALA A 239 -16.82 10.85 12.04
N MET A 240 -16.33 11.92 11.46
CA MET A 240 -15.00 12.46 11.79
C MET A 240 -14.93 13.05 13.19
N GLU A 241 -16.04 13.50 13.77
CA GLU A 241 -16.10 13.93 15.20
C GLU A 241 -15.83 12.76 16.17
N VAL A 242 -16.04 11.50 15.76
CA VAL A 242 -15.61 10.33 16.56
C VAL A 242 -14.08 10.30 16.68
N LEU A 243 -13.36 10.52 15.58
CA LEU A 243 -11.90 10.63 15.58
C LEU A 243 -11.42 11.81 16.44
N GLU A 244 -12.09 12.96 16.34
CA GLU A 244 -11.80 14.12 17.20
C GLU A 244 -12.02 13.80 18.69
N GLY A 245 -13.05 13.00 19.00
CA GLY A 245 -13.31 12.49 20.34
C GLY A 245 -12.14 11.67 20.87
N TRP A 246 -11.60 10.75 20.08
CA TRP A 246 -10.43 9.94 20.47
C TRP A 246 -9.19 10.79 20.74
N ILE A 247 -8.97 11.85 19.91
CA ILE A 247 -7.89 12.81 20.14
C ILE A 247 -8.07 13.54 21.46
N LYS A 248 -9.26 14.10 21.71
CA LYS A 248 -9.58 14.88 22.92
C LYS A 248 -9.55 14.04 24.21
N ASP A 249 -9.97 12.79 24.12
CA ASP A 249 -9.97 11.85 25.24
C ASP A 249 -8.55 11.29 25.54
N GLY A 250 -7.56 11.58 24.69
CA GLY A 250 -6.17 11.16 24.86
C GLY A 250 -5.98 9.66 24.76
N VAL A 251 -6.88 8.95 24.08
CA VAL A 251 -6.80 7.48 23.92
C VAL A 251 -5.82 7.04 22.84
N MET A 252 -5.34 8.01 22.03
CA MET A 252 -4.35 7.82 20.98
C MET A 252 -3.00 8.45 21.35
N PRO A 253 -1.88 7.95 20.81
CA PRO A 253 -0.59 8.61 20.94
C PRO A 253 -0.62 10.03 20.39
N PRO A 254 0.20 10.97 20.93
CA PRO A 254 0.41 12.26 20.30
C PRO A 254 0.86 12.13 18.84
N ILE A 255 0.46 13.08 17.99
CA ILE A 255 0.76 13.03 16.54
C ILE A 255 2.27 12.95 16.26
N GLU A 256 3.10 13.63 17.09
CA GLU A 256 4.55 13.55 16.98
C GLU A 256 5.06 12.12 17.15
N THR A 257 4.51 11.38 18.13
CA THR A 257 4.87 9.97 18.38
C THR A 257 4.47 9.08 17.20
N MET A 258 3.27 9.29 16.64
CA MET A 258 2.78 8.53 15.50
C MET A 258 3.52 8.89 14.21
N SER A 259 3.95 10.14 14.04
CA SER A 259 4.77 10.55 12.89
C SER A 259 6.18 9.94 12.90
N GLU A 260 6.73 9.66 14.08
CA GLU A 260 8.05 9.04 14.23
C GLU A 260 8.02 7.52 14.06
N ASN A 261 6.97 6.85 14.54
CA ASN A 261 6.94 5.39 14.68
C ASN A 261 5.88 4.69 13.83
N GLY A 262 4.83 5.38 13.39
CA GLY A 262 3.66 4.76 12.77
C GLY A 262 2.78 3.98 13.77
N GLU A 263 1.50 3.85 13.49
CA GLU A 263 0.54 3.11 14.31
C GLU A 263 0.84 1.60 14.33
N ASP A 264 1.29 1.06 13.22
CA ASP A 264 1.70 -0.34 13.05
C ASP A 264 2.90 -0.71 13.93
N VAL A 265 3.91 0.16 13.98
CA VAL A 265 5.09 -0.03 14.85
C VAL A 265 4.72 0.07 16.33
N LEU A 266 3.81 0.98 16.68
CA LEU A 266 3.30 1.09 18.05
C LEU A 266 2.53 -0.15 18.47
N PHE A 267 1.75 -0.73 17.57
CA PHE A 267 1.04 -1.99 17.80
C PHE A 267 2.01 -3.17 17.94
N GLN A 268 2.94 -3.32 16.99
CA GLN A 268 3.96 -4.38 17.00
C GLN A 268 4.90 -4.33 18.21
N SER A 269 5.05 -3.18 18.83
CA SER A 269 5.85 -3.00 20.05
C SER A 269 5.04 -3.05 21.34
N GLY A 270 3.75 -3.33 21.29
CA GLY A 270 2.88 -3.41 22.47
C GLY A 270 2.62 -2.05 23.12
N LYS A 271 2.60 -0.96 22.35
CA LYS A 271 2.27 0.39 22.84
C LYS A 271 0.86 0.83 22.47
N ALA A 272 0.23 0.22 21.49
CA ALA A 272 -1.16 0.41 21.13
C ALA A 272 -1.94 -0.89 21.38
N ALA A 273 -3.09 -0.81 22.03
CA ALA A 273 -3.94 -1.96 22.31
C ALA A 273 -4.81 -2.36 21.12
N MET A 274 -5.18 -1.39 20.28
CA MET A 274 -5.97 -1.61 19.06
C MET A 274 -5.41 -0.74 17.92
N VAL A 275 -5.53 -1.25 16.69
CA VAL A 275 -5.28 -0.51 15.45
C VAL A 275 -6.23 -0.98 14.36
N LEU A 276 -6.54 -0.09 13.43
CA LEU A 276 -7.24 -0.41 12.19
C LEU A 276 -6.20 -0.68 11.11
N GLN A 277 -6.23 -1.87 10.50
CA GLN A 277 -5.23 -2.20 9.48
C GLN A 277 -5.79 -3.09 8.38
N GLY A 278 -5.21 -2.94 7.20
CA GLY A 278 -5.55 -3.74 6.05
C GLY A 278 -4.90 -5.12 6.04
N SER A 279 -5.46 -6.00 5.23
CA SER A 279 -5.00 -7.38 5.07
C SER A 279 -3.54 -7.49 4.62
N TRP A 280 -2.97 -6.43 4.02
CA TRP A 280 -1.54 -6.36 3.64
C TRP A 280 -0.58 -6.41 4.83
N MET A 281 -1.02 -6.06 6.05
CA MET A 281 -0.17 -6.09 7.26
C MET A 281 -0.06 -7.47 7.92
N VAL A 282 -0.86 -8.44 7.47
CA VAL A 282 -0.90 -9.78 8.09
C VAL A 282 0.47 -10.44 8.11
N ALA A 283 1.23 -10.38 7.01
CA ALA A 283 2.57 -10.96 6.97
C ALA A 283 3.52 -10.31 7.99
N ALA A 284 3.49 -8.98 8.11
CA ALA A 284 4.30 -8.26 9.08
C ALA A 284 3.96 -8.62 10.54
N TYR A 285 2.66 -8.77 10.84
CA TYR A 285 2.21 -9.14 12.19
C TYR A 285 2.44 -10.61 12.52
N ARG A 286 2.34 -11.51 11.54
CA ARG A 286 2.70 -12.92 11.68
C ARG A 286 4.19 -13.11 11.98
N ASP A 287 5.04 -12.36 11.29
CA ASP A 287 6.49 -12.50 11.37
C ASP A 287 7.10 -11.70 12.54
N ASN A 288 6.32 -10.89 13.23
CA ASN A 288 6.70 -10.22 14.47
C ASN A 288 6.32 -11.11 15.68
N GLU A 289 7.31 -11.50 16.49
CA GLU A 289 7.14 -12.42 17.63
C GLU A 289 6.09 -11.94 18.63
N TYR A 290 6.07 -10.64 18.91
CA TYR A 290 5.12 -10.07 19.88
C TYR A 290 3.67 -10.14 19.40
N THR A 291 3.40 -9.70 18.17
CA THR A 291 2.04 -9.72 17.63
C THR A 291 1.55 -11.13 17.34
N ALA A 292 2.40 -12.02 16.86
CA ALA A 292 2.05 -13.42 16.63
C ALA A 292 1.56 -14.12 17.91
N GLU A 293 2.16 -13.80 19.06
CA GLU A 293 1.78 -14.39 20.36
C GLU A 293 0.56 -13.71 21.00
N ASN A 294 0.53 -12.37 20.94
CA ASN A 294 -0.36 -11.57 21.79
C ASN A 294 -1.56 -10.94 21.09
N CYS A 295 -1.62 -10.96 19.76
CA CYS A 295 -2.64 -10.23 19.04
C CYS A 295 -3.61 -11.16 18.29
N ASP A 296 -4.72 -10.59 17.85
CA ASP A 296 -5.67 -11.20 16.93
C ASP A 296 -6.45 -10.12 16.20
N VAL A 297 -7.32 -10.50 15.28
CA VAL A 297 -8.09 -9.61 14.40
C VAL A 297 -9.56 -9.99 14.38
N VAL A 298 -10.41 -8.99 14.25
CA VAL A 298 -11.86 -9.11 14.14
C VAL A 298 -12.38 -8.13 13.09
N GLU A 299 -13.59 -8.34 12.59
CA GLU A 299 -14.25 -7.43 11.66
C GLU A 299 -14.28 -6.00 12.22
N LEU A 300 -14.32 -5.00 11.33
CA LEU A 300 -14.52 -3.62 11.74
C LEU A 300 -15.80 -3.46 12.56
N PRO A 301 -15.84 -2.50 13.50
CA PRO A 301 -17.05 -2.17 14.23
C PRO A 301 -18.16 -1.64 13.31
N LYS A 302 -19.38 -1.64 13.80
CA LYS A 302 -20.55 -1.03 13.14
C LYS A 302 -20.75 0.39 13.63
N SER A 303 -21.31 1.26 12.80
CA SER A 303 -21.87 2.53 13.30
C SER A 303 -23.04 2.25 14.22
N ALA A 304 -23.01 2.79 15.43
CA ALA A 304 -24.13 2.71 16.36
C ALA A 304 -25.37 3.45 15.85
N THR A 305 -25.18 4.48 15.02
CA THR A 305 -26.27 5.31 14.45
C THR A 305 -26.96 4.61 13.30
N THR A 306 -26.23 4.05 12.35
CA THR A 306 -26.78 3.49 11.12
C THR A 306 -26.91 1.96 11.15
N GLY A 307 -26.19 1.30 12.04
CA GLY A 307 -26.03 -0.16 12.06
C GLY A 307 -25.21 -0.71 10.89
N ARG A 308 -24.69 0.16 10.01
CA ARG A 308 -23.82 -0.23 8.88
C ARG A 308 -22.42 -0.56 9.37
N ARG A 309 -21.77 -1.37 8.57
CA ARG A 309 -20.34 -1.61 8.57
C ARG A 309 -19.85 -1.36 7.15
N ALA A 310 -18.68 -0.75 7.00
CA ALA A 310 -18.04 -0.62 5.71
C ALA A 310 -16.53 -0.86 5.86
N SER A 311 -15.96 -1.58 4.91
CA SER A 311 -14.52 -1.68 4.74
C SER A 311 -14.12 -0.95 3.48
N VAL A 312 -13.33 0.09 3.61
CA VAL A 312 -12.78 0.76 2.43
C VAL A 312 -11.72 -0.14 1.83
N TYR A 313 -12.06 -0.74 0.69
CA TYR A 313 -11.20 -1.68 0.01
C TYR A 313 -10.48 -1.05 -1.17
N ASN A 314 -9.37 -1.65 -1.52
CA ASN A 314 -8.54 -1.32 -2.65
C ASN A 314 -7.98 -2.62 -3.25
N GLY A 315 -7.19 -2.50 -4.27
CA GLY A 315 -6.39 -3.58 -4.83
C GLY A 315 -5.30 -2.98 -5.70
N LEU A 316 -4.11 -3.56 -5.65
CA LEU A 316 -3.02 -3.14 -6.49
C LEU A 316 -3.17 -3.71 -7.90
N GLY A 317 -2.57 -3.02 -8.88
CA GLY A 317 -2.46 -3.49 -10.25
C GLY A 317 -1.01 -3.79 -10.64
N TRP A 318 -0.82 -4.82 -11.45
CA TRP A 318 0.41 -5.03 -12.19
C TRP A 318 0.38 -4.20 -13.46
N ALA A 319 1.20 -3.18 -13.54
CA ALA A 319 1.32 -2.26 -14.68
C ALA A 319 2.67 -2.40 -15.39
N ALA A 320 2.74 -1.92 -16.63
CA ALA A 320 3.96 -1.83 -17.40
C ALA A 320 4.17 -0.40 -17.95
N SER A 321 5.42 -0.08 -18.26
CA SER A 321 5.79 1.19 -18.87
C SER A 321 5.31 1.29 -20.31
N ALA A 322 4.67 2.40 -20.68
CA ALA A 322 4.29 2.69 -22.07
C ALA A 322 5.52 2.75 -23.01
N ASN A 323 6.64 3.22 -22.49
CA ASN A 323 7.89 3.41 -23.25
C ASN A 323 8.91 2.29 -22.99
N GLY A 324 8.49 1.17 -22.42
CA GLY A 324 9.33 0.01 -22.12
C GLY A 324 9.89 -0.63 -23.40
N LYS A 325 11.12 -1.14 -23.33
CA LYS A 325 11.77 -1.82 -24.47
C LYS A 325 11.30 -3.26 -24.64
N ASN A 326 10.77 -3.85 -23.57
CA ASN A 326 10.40 -5.26 -23.46
C ASN A 326 8.89 -5.47 -23.25
N THR A 327 8.05 -4.63 -23.86
CA THR A 327 6.59 -4.62 -23.62
C THR A 327 5.92 -5.98 -23.83
N GLU A 328 6.37 -6.79 -24.80
CA GLU A 328 5.83 -8.12 -25.04
C GLU A 328 6.17 -9.10 -23.90
N ASN A 329 7.38 -9.07 -23.37
CA ASN A 329 7.75 -9.91 -22.23
C ASN A 329 7.15 -9.37 -20.92
N ALA A 330 7.02 -8.05 -20.78
CA ALA A 330 6.32 -7.43 -19.66
C ALA A 330 4.85 -7.87 -19.62
N TRP A 331 4.17 -7.88 -20.76
CA TRP A 331 2.82 -8.41 -20.85
C TRP A 331 2.74 -9.89 -20.45
N LYS A 332 3.62 -10.76 -20.97
CA LYS A 332 3.63 -12.16 -20.56
C LYS A 332 3.78 -12.37 -19.06
N LEU A 333 4.58 -11.51 -18.42
CA LEU A 333 4.71 -11.53 -16.96
C LEU A 333 3.42 -11.06 -16.27
N ILE A 334 2.82 -9.97 -16.72
CA ILE A 334 1.56 -9.45 -16.17
C ILE A 334 0.44 -10.48 -16.36
N GLU A 335 0.31 -11.06 -17.53
CA GLU A 335 -0.66 -12.11 -17.85
C GLU A 335 -0.49 -13.33 -16.93
N TYR A 336 0.76 -13.76 -16.69
CA TYR A 336 1.05 -14.85 -15.76
C TYR A 336 0.67 -14.49 -14.33
N LEU A 337 1.07 -13.29 -13.85
CA LEU A 337 0.81 -12.82 -12.48
C LEU A 337 -0.69 -12.63 -12.20
N GLY A 338 -1.48 -12.26 -13.22
CA GLY A 338 -2.93 -12.18 -13.16
C GLY A 338 -3.63 -13.53 -13.26
N SER A 339 -3.00 -14.57 -13.80
CA SER A 339 -3.65 -15.87 -14.00
C SER A 339 -4.17 -16.49 -12.70
N GLU A 340 -5.24 -17.29 -12.78
CA GLU A 340 -5.76 -18.07 -11.64
C GLU A 340 -4.67 -18.82 -10.89
N LYS A 341 -3.74 -19.43 -11.63
CA LYS A 341 -2.61 -20.18 -11.08
C LYS A 341 -1.71 -19.34 -10.18
N ALA A 342 -1.28 -18.18 -10.67
CA ALA A 342 -0.38 -17.31 -9.91
C ALA A 342 -1.10 -16.64 -8.74
N GLN A 343 -2.34 -16.22 -8.93
CA GLN A 343 -3.20 -15.64 -7.92
C GLN A 343 -3.49 -16.62 -6.77
N LYS A 344 -3.78 -17.88 -7.10
CA LYS A 344 -3.94 -18.94 -6.11
C LYS A 344 -2.65 -19.20 -5.34
N LYS A 345 -1.50 -19.25 -6.04
CA LYS A 345 -0.21 -19.40 -5.37
C LYS A 345 0.11 -18.22 -4.44
N GLN A 346 -0.23 -16.99 -4.84
CA GLN A 346 -0.11 -15.81 -3.99
C GLN A 346 -0.86 -15.98 -2.66
N ALA A 347 -2.10 -16.44 -2.70
CA ALA A 347 -2.90 -16.72 -1.52
C ALA A 347 -2.32 -17.88 -0.68
N GLU A 348 -1.91 -18.98 -1.30
CA GLU A 348 -1.30 -20.14 -0.63
C GLU A 348 0.01 -19.79 0.09
N LEU A 349 0.79 -18.86 -0.45
CA LEU A 349 2.01 -18.34 0.17
C LEU A 349 1.75 -17.31 1.27
N GLY A 350 0.49 -16.92 1.50
CA GLY A 350 0.14 -15.90 2.48
C GLY A 350 0.63 -14.51 2.13
N VAL A 351 0.82 -14.21 0.84
CA VAL A 351 1.29 -12.89 0.38
C VAL A 351 0.22 -11.84 0.62
N THR A 352 -0.94 -11.98 -0.04
CA THR A 352 -2.14 -11.15 0.16
C THR A 352 -3.38 -11.91 -0.29
N MET A 353 -4.57 -11.40 0.00
CA MET A 353 -5.80 -11.85 -0.64
C MET A 353 -5.70 -11.57 -2.14
N SER A 354 -6.07 -12.54 -2.95
CA SER A 354 -5.98 -12.45 -4.40
C SER A 354 -7.16 -11.70 -5.01
N ALA A 355 -6.92 -10.94 -6.08
CA ALA A 355 -7.99 -10.31 -6.84
C ALA A 355 -8.82 -11.33 -7.66
N TYR A 356 -8.24 -12.49 -8.03
CA TYR A 356 -8.97 -13.51 -8.77
C TYR A 356 -10.00 -14.20 -7.87
N LYS A 357 -11.27 -14.11 -8.25
CA LYS A 357 -12.41 -14.62 -7.46
C LYS A 357 -12.25 -16.10 -7.11
N GLY A 358 -12.52 -16.44 -5.85
CA GLY A 358 -12.49 -17.82 -5.35
C GLY A 358 -11.10 -18.38 -5.05
N THR A 359 -10.05 -17.55 -5.05
CA THR A 359 -8.69 -18.00 -4.72
C THR A 359 -8.18 -17.54 -3.35
N SER A 360 -8.90 -16.67 -2.66
CA SER A 360 -8.45 -16.07 -1.38
C SER A 360 -8.63 -16.99 -0.16
N ASP A 361 -9.41 -18.05 -0.23
CA ASP A 361 -9.67 -18.95 0.92
C ASP A 361 -8.39 -19.55 1.52
N ALA A 362 -7.38 -19.83 0.68
CA ALA A 362 -6.11 -20.37 1.14
C ALA A 362 -5.34 -19.35 2.00
N TRP A 363 -5.48 -18.06 1.71
CA TRP A 363 -4.84 -16.99 2.47
C TRP A 363 -5.38 -16.91 3.90
N ALA A 364 -6.68 -17.15 4.12
CA ALA A 364 -7.28 -17.14 5.45
C ALA A 364 -6.67 -18.17 6.43
N ASN A 365 -5.94 -19.15 5.91
CA ASN A 365 -5.24 -20.19 6.69
C ASN A 365 -3.71 -19.98 6.74
N SER A 366 -3.21 -18.82 6.31
CA SER A 366 -1.77 -18.54 6.20
C SER A 366 -1.11 -18.10 7.51
N ALA A 367 -1.89 -17.83 8.55
CA ALA A 367 -1.41 -17.45 9.89
C ALA A 367 -2.40 -17.91 10.97
N ASP A 368 -1.95 -17.91 12.22
CA ASP A 368 -2.74 -18.31 13.39
C ASP A 368 -3.65 -17.19 13.94
N PHE A 369 -4.04 -16.24 13.07
CA PHE A 369 -4.99 -15.17 13.37
C PHE A 369 -6.37 -15.49 12.79
N ASN A 370 -7.42 -14.83 13.28
CA ASN A 370 -8.76 -14.92 12.72
C ASN A 370 -8.87 -14.17 11.37
N LEU A 371 -8.11 -14.61 10.34
CA LEU A 371 -8.08 -13.96 9.04
C LEU A 371 -9.42 -14.04 8.28
N GLN A 372 -10.36 -14.90 8.75
CA GLN A 372 -11.71 -14.94 8.22
C GLN A 372 -12.41 -13.57 8.36
N ALA A 373 -12.05 -12.77 9.36
CA ALA A 373 -12.56 -11.42 9.54
C ALA A 373 -12.40 -10.56 8.28
N TYR A 374 -11.24 -10.62 7.61
CA TYR A 374 -11.01 -9.89 6.37
C TYR A 374 -11.87 -10.38 5.20
N LEU A 375 -12.07 -11.70 5.10
CA LEU A 375 -12.97 -12.27 4.07
C LEU A 375 -14.42 -11.90 4.35
N ASN A 376 -14.84 -11.87 5.61
CA ASN A 376 -16.19 -11.45 5.99
C ASN A 376 -16.42 -9.96 5.66
N MET A 377 -15.39 -9.12 5.72
CA MET A 377 -15.49 -7.71 5.34
C MET A 377 -15.69 -7.50 3.83
N MET A 378 -15.49 -8.52 3.01
CA MET A 378 -15.77 -8.44 1.56
C MET A 378 -17.27 -8.29 1.25
N ASP A 379 -18.16 -8.60 2.20
CA ASP A 379 -19.59 -8.37 2.05
C ASP A 379 -20.00 -6.90 2.28
N ASP A 380 -19.12 -6.11 2.90
CA ASP A 380 -19.36 -4.73 3.35
C ASP A 380 -18.37 -3.74 2.68
N MET A 381 -17.92 -4.01 1.45
CA MET A 381 -16.87 -3.23 0.77
C MET A 381 -17.39 -1.92 0.18
N GLU A 382 -16.58 -0.86 0.37
CA GLU A 382 -16.72 0.44 -0.29
C GLU A 382 -15.40 0.76 -1.00
N ILE A 383 -15.44 1.04 -2.32
CA ILE A 383 -14.21 1.29 -3.06
C ILE A 383 -13.49 2.53 -2.55
N ARG A 384 -12.17 2.43 -2.42
CA ARG A 384 -11.34 3.57 -2.01
C ARG A 384 -11.58 4.76 -2.94
N PRO A 385 -11.90 5.96 -2.41
CA PRO A 385 -12.17 7.13 -3.24
C PRO A 385 -10.94 7.51 -4.08
N TYR A 386 -11.17 7.89 -5.33
CA TYR A 386 -10.12 8.26 -6.26
C TYR A 386 -10.60 9.24 -7.33
N SER A 387 -9.67 10.06 -7.82
CA SER A 387 -9.80 10.94 -8.98
C SER A 387 -8.45 11.10 -9.67
N LYS A 388 -8.30 11.97 -10.66
CA LYS A 388 -6.98 12.25 -11.27
C LYS A 388 -6.02 12.94 -10.29
N SER A 389 -6.54 13.71 -9.35
CA SER A 389 -5.77 14.48 -8.36
C SER A 389 -5.74 13.83 -6.97
N THR A 390 -5.99 12.51 -6.87
CA THR A 390 -6.13 11.81 -5.57
C THR A 390 -4.98 12.14 -4.62
N VAL A 391 -3.74 11.93 -5.02
CA VAL A 391 -2.57 12.21 -4.15
C VAL A 391 -2.51 13.66 -3.71
N THR A 392 -2.94 14.59 -4.57
CA THR A 392 -2.89 16.02 -4.25
C THR A 392 -3.86 16.35 -3.13
N TRP A 393 -5.15 16.00 -3.27
CA TRP A 393 -6.13 16.32 -2.24
C TRP A 393 -5.95 15.47 -0.97
N GLU A 394 -5.48 14.21 -1.06
CA GLU A 394 -5.14 13.43 0.13
C GLU A 394 -4.00 14.05 0.93
N ASN A 395 -2.96 14.56 0.28
CA ASN A 395 -1.87 15.24 0.98
C ASN A 395 -2.33 16.55 1.65
N GLU A 396 -3.21 17.30 0.99
CA GLU A 396 -3.82 18.51 1.56
C GLU A 396 -4.70 18.15 2.78
N ASP A 397 -5.53 17.10 2.67
CA ASP A 397 -6.34 16.58 3.77
C ASP A 397 -5.48 16.17 4.98
N ASN A 398 -4.38 15.47 4.74
CA ASN A 398 -3.45 15.02 5.79
C ASN A 398 -2.86 16.20 6.57
N GLU A 399 -2.46 17.28 5.88
CA GLU A 399 -1.93 18.49 6.56
C GLU A 399 -3.02 19.22 7.33
N ILE A 400 -4.25 19.29 6.81
CA ILE A 400 -5.39 19.91 7.53
C ILE A 400 -5.72 19.08 8.79
N LEU A 401 -5.83 17.75 8.66
CA LEU A 401 -6.10 16.87 9.79
C LEU A 401 -5.02 16.94 10.87
N LYS A 402 -3.76 17.10 10.48
CA LYS A 402 -2.68 17.30 11.45
C LYS A 402 -2.94 18.47 12.40
N SER A 403 -3.54 19.56 11.91
CA SER A 403 -3.94 20.70 12.75
C SER A 403 -5.02 20.32 13.78
N VAL A 404 -5.90 19.35 13.44
CA VAL A 404 -6.89 18.83 14.40
C VAL A 404 -6.21 18.00 15.48
N TYR A 405 -5.26 17.14 15.11
CA TYR A 405 -4.48 16.34 16.07
C TYR A 405 -3.66 17.21 17.03
N MET A 406 -3.19 18.37 16.56
CA MET A 406 -2.50 19.37 17.41
C MET A 406 -3.47 20.22 18.25
N GLY A 407 -4.78 20.06 18.09
CA GLY A 407 -5.80 20.84 18.79
C GLY A 407 -5.92 22.31 18.30
N GLU A 408 -5.39 22.61 17.13
CA GLU A 408 -5.37 23.97 16.55
C GLU A 408 -6.64 24.28 15.76
N LYS A 409 -7.37 23.25 15.31
CA LYS A 409 -8.57 23.35 14.48
C LYS A 409 -9.64 22.36 14.95
N SER A 410 -10.92 22.73 14.86
CA SER A 410 -12.03 21.78 15.07
C SER A 410 -12.15 20.85 13.86
N MET A 411 -12.65 19.63 14.08
CA MET A 411 -12.90 18.69 12.98
C MET A 411 -13.91 19.25 11.97
N ALA A 412 -14.96 19.90 12.43
CA ALA A 412 -15.96 20.50 11.54
C ALA A 412 -15.39 21.61 10.64
N ASP A 413 -14.44 22.42 11.14
CA ASP A 413 -13.76 23.43 10.31
C ASP A 413 -12.75 22.79 9.37
N ALA A 414 -12.05 21.73 9.81
CA ALA A 414 -11.15 20.94 8.97
C ALA A 414 -11.90 20.30 7.80
N CYS A 415 -13.03 19.65 8.06
CA CYS A 415 -13.85 19.04 7.03
C CYS A 415 -14.31 20.04 5.95
N LYS A 416 -14.71 21.26 6.34
CA LYS A 416 -15.07 22.30 5.37
C LYS A 416 -13.89 22.75 4.54
N GLU A 417 -12.72 22.92 5.14
CA GLU A 417 -11.50 23.30 4.43
C GLU A 417 -11.06 22.21 3.45
N MET A 418 -11.09 20.92 3.87
CA MET A 418 -10.83 19.78 3.00
C MET A 418 -11.82 19.74 1.83
N ALA A 419 -13.12 20.01 2.08
CA ALA A 419 -14.13 20.08 1.03
C ALA A 419 -13.82 21.17 0.00
N ASP A 420 -13.49 22.38 0.46
CA ASP A 420 -13.20 23.51 -0.41
C ASP A 420 -11.97 23.22 -1.28
N GLN A 421 -10.86 22.76 -0.69
CA GLN A 421 -9.62 22.45 -1.40
C GLN A 421 -9.82 21.27 -2.41
N MET A 422 -10.47 20.20 -1.98
CA MET A 422 -10.74 19.06 -2.86
C MET A 422 -11.63 19.48 -4.04
N ASN A 423 -12.68 20.30 -3.81
CA ASN A 423 -13.54 20.78 -4.89
C ASN A 423 -12.79 21.65 -5.90
N GLU A 424 -11.79 22.43 -5.47
CA GLU A 424 -10.92 23.18 -6.38
C GLU A 424 -10.15 22.23 -7.30
N LYS A 425 -9.58 21.15 -6.75
CA LYS A 425 -8.84 20.15 -7.56
C LYS A 425 -9.76 19.40 -8.53
N LEU A 426 -10.93 18.96 -8.06
CA LEU A 426 -11.88 18.25 -8.91
C LEU A 426 -12.41 19.12 -10.06
N ALA A 427 -12.50 20.45 -9.86
CA ALA A 427 -12.90 21.37 -10.94
C ALA A 427 -11.82 21.56 -12.03
N GLU A 428 -10.58 21.19 -11.77
CA GLU A 428 -9.45 21.25 -12.71
C GLU A 428 -9.29 19.95 -13.54
N GLU A 429 -9.96 18.86 -13.20
CA GLU A 429 -9.88 17.55 -13.86
C GLU A 429 -10.71 17.44 -15.14
#